data_599e8e33d4d51f8a0dc3d685d56c5a8c
#
_entry.id   599e8e33d4d51f8a0dc3d685d56c5a8c
#
_cell.length_a   1.000
_cell.length_b   1.000
_cell.length_c   1.000
_cell.angle_alpha   90.00
_cell.angle_beta   90.00
_cell.angle_gamma   90.00
#
_symmetry.space_group_name_H-M   'P 1'
#
loop_
_entity.id
_entity.type
_entity.pdbx_description
1 polymer ?
#
loop_
_entity_poly.entity_id
_entity_poly.type
_entity_poly.pdbx_seq_one_letter_code
_entity_poly.pdbx_strand_id
1 'polypeptide(L)'
;MSLHRPPVYPSLQGQTLVTLRTLAHAMTSNPGSLANYEKIGGYKQLKRIVKDKVKATDIISEVKASGLRGRGGAGFPTGLKWSFMPRYFDGTKYLVCNTDEGEPGTFKDRTYLERDPHRFLEGLLIAANVVGIDACYIYLRDEYHGCRELLASEIQKLQANPPCKLPLIELRRGAGAYICGEESAMIESIEGKRGEPRMRPPYIAQVGLFGRPTLEHNFETLYWVRDIVQRGPQWFSSFGRHDRKGLRSFSVSGRVKFPGVKLAPAGITIQELIDEYCGGMQDGHTFYGYLPGGASGGILPATMNAIPLDFDTLQPYGCFIGSAAVMVFSHQDKARDAALNVMRFFEHESCGQCTPCRVGTSKAAQLMQADKWDQATLDDLSTVMVDASICGLGQAAPNPIRCITKYFPEEIA
;
A
#
# COMPACT_ATOMS: atom_id res chain seq x y z
N MET A 1 -18.50 -22.93 -17.18
CA MET A 1 -17.62 -21.84 -16.81
C MET A 1 -16.19 -22.36 -16.81
N SER A 2 -15.40 -21.95 -17.78
CA SER A 2 -14.03 -22.44 -18.02
C SER A 2 -13.09 -21.83 -16.98
N LEU A 3 -12.47 -22.68 -16.18
CA LEU A 3 -11.38 -22.30 -15.28
C LEU A 3 -10.19 -21.85 -16.13
N HIS A 4 -9.95 -20.54 -16.19
CA HIS A 4 -8.77 -19.99 -16.85
C HIS A 4 -7.50 -20.53 -16.18
N ARG A 5 -6.72 -21.31 -16.91
CA ARG A 5 -5.36 -21.68 -16.52
C ARG A 5 -4.51 -20.41 -16.38
N PRO A 6 -3.71 -20.26 -15.33
CA PRO A 6 -2.79 -19.13 -15.22
C PRO A 6 -1.80 -19.16 -16.38
N PRO A 7 -1.43 -18.00 -16.94
CA PRO A 7 -0.52 -17.89 -18.07
C PRO A 7 0.86 -18.50 -17.76
N VAL A 8 1.44 -19.18 -18.74
CA VAL A 8 2.80 -19.73 -18.70
C VAL A 8 3.77 -18.60 -19.01
N TYR A 9 4.62 -18.23 -18.06
CA TYR A 9 5.63 -17.19 -18.24
C TYR A 9 6.97 -17.81 -18.68
N PRO A 10 7.51 -17.50 -19.87
CA PRO A 10 8.86 -17.86 -20.23
C PRO A 10 9.86 -16.85 -19.65
N SER A 11 10.98 -17.33 -19.15
CA SER A 11 12.20 -16.58 -18.77
C SER A 11 12.35 -15.95 -17.37
N LEU A 12 12.09 -16.72 -16.32
CA LEU A 12 12.73 -16.45 -15.02
C LEU A 12 13.66 -17.64 -14.69
N GLN A 13 14.81 -17.42 -14.07
CA GLN A 13 15.68 -18.52 -13.66
C GLN A 13 14.89 -19.50 -12.79
N GLY A 14 14.84 -20.77 -13.17
CA GLY A 14 13.81 -21.76 -12.83
C GLY A 14 13.40 -21.88 -11.34
N GLN A 15 14.32 -21.65 -10.39
CA GLN A 15 14.00 -21.75 -8.95
C GLN A 15 13.15 -20.59 -8.43
N THR A 16 13.39 -19.36 -8.89
CA THR A 16 12.62 -18.17 -8.45
C THR A 16 11.18 -18.20 -8.97
N LEU A 17 10.98 -18.71 -10.19
CA LEU A 17 9.67 -18.90 -10.81
C LEU A 17 8.80 -19.93 -10.06
N VAL A 18 9.39 -21.06 -9.71
CA VAL A 18 8.68 -22.10 -8.96
C VAL A 18 8.25 -21.57 -7.61
N THR A 19 9.11 -20.81 -6.92
CA THR A 19 8.81 -20.23 -5.60
C THR A 19 7.72 -19.14 -5.70
N LEU A 20 7.79 -18.25 -6.70
CA LEU A 20 6.77 -17.22 -6.92
C LEU A 20 5.45 -17.82 -7.37
N ARG A 21 5.46 -18.87 -8.22
CA ARG A 21 4.25 -19.60 -8.60
C ARG A 21 3.64 -20.34 -7.41
N THR A 22 4.46 -20.95 -6.57
CA THR A 22 3.99 -21.63 -5.35
C THR A 22 3.42 -20.64 -4.35
N LEU A 23 4.03 -19.47 -4.18
CA LEU A 23 3.49 -18.39 -3.37
C LEU A 23 2.19 -17.83 -3.98
N ALA A 24 2.17 -17.52 -5.27
CA ALA A 24 0.98 -17.06 -5.96
C ALA A 24 -0.15 -18.12 -5.93
N HIS A 25 0.19 -19.40 -6.06
CA HIS A 25 -0.78 -20.51 -5.95
C HIS A 25 -1.25 -20.71 -4.52
N ALA A 26 -0.39 -20.62 -3.53
CA ALA A 26 -0.77 -20.62 -2.11
C ALA A 26 -1.68 -19.44 -1.77
N MET A 27 -1.50 -18.30 -2.45
CA MET A 27 -2.36 -17.12 -2.34
C MET A 27 -3.68 -17.24 -3.13
N THR A 28 -3.74 -18.13 -4.12
CA THR A 28 -4.96 -18.38 -4.92
C THR A 28 -5.78 -19.57 -4.43
N SER A 29 -5.20 -20.49 -3.68
CA SER A 29 -5.91 -21.59 -3.03
C SER A 29 -6.56 -21.07 -1.77
N ASN A 30 -7.74 -20.50 -1.91
CA ASN A 30 -8.58 -19.89 -0.88
C ASN A 30 -8.52 -20.64 0.49
N PRO A 31 -7.62 -20.31 1.42
CA PRO A 31 -7.71 -20.78 2.78
C PRO A 31 -8.84 -20.07 3.55
N GLY A 32 -9.32 -18.92 3.06
CA GLY A 32 -10.42 -18.04 3.51
C GLY A 32 -11.00 -18.21 4.91
N SER A 33 -10.97 -19.42 5.44
CA SER A 33 -11.48 -19.77 6.77
C SER A 33 -10.36 -20.15 7.74
N LEU A 34 -10.60 -19.93 9.04
CA LEU A 34 -9.72 -20.34 10.13
C LEU A 34 -9.31 -21.83 10.02
N ALA A 35 -10.30 -22.72 9.82
CA ALA A 35 -10.04 -24.15 9.73
C ALA A 35 -9.11 -24.54 8.58
N ASN A 36 -9.23 -23.90 7.42
CA ASN A 36 -8.36 -24.17 6.28
C ASN A 36 -6.95 -23.58 6.51
N TYR A 37 -6.87 -22.41 7.12
CA TYR A 37 -5.58 -21.80 7.46
C TYR A 37 -4.80 -22.63 8.47
N GLU A 38 -5.46 -23.19 9.49
CA GLU A 38 -4.82 -24.09 10.48
C GLU A 38 -4.30 -25.39 9.84
N LYS A 39 -5.04 -25.97 8.88
CA LYS A 39 -4.60 -27.18 8.14
C LYS A 39 -3.25 -26.98 7.43
N ILE A 40 -2.99 -25.80 6.91
CA ILE A 40 -1.72 -25.45 6.24
C ILE A 40 -0.64 -24.93 7.21
N GLY A 41 -0.87 -25.05 8.51
CA GLY A 41 0.08 -24.66 9.55
C GLY A 41 -0.07 -23.24 10.04
N GLY A 42 -1.20 -22.59 9.80
CA GLY A 42 -1.51 -21.27 10.33
C GLY A 42 -1.44 -21.19 11.86
N TYR A 43 -1.09 -20.01 12.36
CA TYR A 43 -0.87 -19.68 13.76
C TYR A 43 0.23 -20.48 14.49
N LYS A 44 0.97 -21.36 13.80
CA LYS A 44 2.09 -22.09 14.41
C LYS A 44 3.21 -21.15 14.84
N GLN A 45 3.49 -20.11 14.05
CA GLN A 45 4.55 -19.16 14.39
C GLN A 45 4.17 -18.29 15.58
N LEU A 46 2.95 -17.79 15.64
CA LEU A 46 2.44 -17.07 16.79
C LEU A 46 2.48 -17.94 18.06
N LYS A 47 1.97 -19.19 17.98
CA LYS A 47 2.02 -20.16 19.08
C LYS A 47 3.46 -20.41 19.56
N ARG A 48 4.43 -20.56 18.65
CA ARG A 48 5.85 -20.71 18.97
C ARG A 48 6.39 -19.49 19.70
N ILE A 49 6.18 -18.28 19.15
CA ILE A 49 6.70 -17.04 19.76
C ILE A 49 6.21 -16.91 21.21
N VAL A 50 4.92 -17.14 21.45
CA VAL A 50 4.33 -17.02 22.77
C VAL A 50 4.80 -18.12 23.70
N LYS A 51 4.77 -19.40 23.27
CA LYS A 51 5.14 -20.57 24.07
C LYS A 51 6.61 -20.54 24.46
N ASP A 52 7.48 -20.28 23.51
CA ASP A 52 8.95 -20.30 23.69
C ASP A 52 9.48 -18.97 24.25
N LYS A 53 8.59 -18.00 24.51
CA LYS A 53 8.93 -16.66 25.01
C LYS A 53 10.05 -16.00 24.21
N VAL A 54 9.92 -16.07 22.89
CA VAL A 54 10.92 -15.49 21.96
C VAL A 54 11.07 -14.01 22.27
N LYS A 55 12.32 -13.53 22.37
CA LYS A 55 12.58 -12.12 22.70
C LYS A 55 12.06 -11.21 21.60
N ALA A 56 11.37 -10.15 21.99
CA ALA A 56 10.87 -9.13 21.07
C ALA A 56 11.99 -8.53 20.21
N THR A 57 13.18 -8.33 20.79
CA THR A 57 14.35 -7.83 20.07
C THR A 57 14.80 -8.71 18.92
N ASP A 58 14.65 -10.02 19.02
CA ASP A 58 15.07 -10.98 18.01
C ASP A 58 14.13 -10.89 16.81
N ILE A 59 12.82 -10.90 17.04
CA ILE A 59 11.82 -10.73 15.96
C ILE A 59 11.94 -9.35 15.30
N ILE A 60 12.13 -8.28 16.07
CA ILE A 60 12.37 -6.94 15.51
C ILE A 60 13.63 -6.93 14.62
N SER A 61 14.68 -7.63 15.03
CA SER A 61 15.93 -7.75 14.26
C SER A 61 15.71 -8.54 12.97
N GLU A 62 14.93 -9.64 13.00
CA GLU A 62 14.55 -10.41 11.81
C GLU A 62 13.75 -9.53 10.82
N VAL A 63 12.74 -8.79 11.30
CA VAL A 63 11.95 -7.89 10.45
C VAL A 63 12.81 -6.76 9.87
N LYS A 64 13.77 -6.21 10.65
CA LYS A 64 14.75 -5.24 10.11
C LYS A 64 15.63 -5.85 9.03
N ALA A 65 16.20 -7.02 9.29
CA ALA A 65 17.11 -7.72 8.37
C ALA A 65 16.42 -8.15 7.06
N SER A 66 15.10 -8.40 7.09
CA SER A 66 14.31 -8.72 5.89
C SER A 66 14.22 -7.57 4.88
N GLY A 67 14.44 -6.33 5.35
CA GLY A 67 14.26 -5.14 4.52
C GLY A 67 12.81 -4.80 4.21
N LEU A 68 11.83 -5.36 4.94
CA LEU A 68 10.42 -5.03 4.77
C LEU A 68 10.16 -3.57 5.09
N ARG A 69 9.62 -2.84 4.11
CA ARG A 69 9.19 -1.44 4.22
C ARG A 69 7.66 -1.38 4.10
N GLY A 70 7.05 -0.37 4.72
CA GLY A 70 5.61 -0.15 4.70
C GLY A 70 5.03 -0.16 3.28
N ARG A 71 3.93 -0.89 3.07
CA ARG A 71 3.28 -1.09 1.76
C ARG A 71 2.11 -0.13 1.51
N GLY A 72 1.83 0.78 2.45
CA GLY A 72 0.77 1.79 2.33
C GLY A 72 1.16 3.05 1.54
N GLY A 73 2.41 3.16 1.06
CA GLY A 73 2.86 4.28 0.23
C GLY A 73 4.13 4.98 0.73
N ALA A 74 4.23 5.30 2.02
CA ALA A 74 5.38 6.02 2.59
C ALA A 74 6.68 5.21 2.66
N GLY A 75 6.61 3.89 2.66
CA GLY A 75 7.78 3.02 2.61
C GLY A 75 8.70 3.07 3.82
N PHE A 76 8.21 3.43 5.00
CA PHE A 76 9.03 3.46 6.20
C PHE A 76 9.47 2.04 6.62
N PRO A 77 10.74 1.82 7.06
CA PRO A 77 11.22 0.50 7.47
C PRO A 77 10.40 -0.08 8.64
N THR A 78 9.77 -1.24 8.43
CA THR A 78 8.81 -1.84 9.36
C THR A 78 9.41 -2.15 10.73
N GLY A 79 10.54 -2.84 10.76
CA GLY A 79 11.19 -3.20 12.03
C GLY A 79 11.75 -1.98 12.78
N LEU A 80 12.09 -0.89 12.09
CA LEU A 80 12.49 0.37 12.73
C LEU A 80 11.26 1.04 13.38
N LYS A 81 10.11 1.05 12.71
CA LYS A 81 8.85 1.59 13.25
C LYS A 81 8.48 0.88 14.58
N TRP A 82 8.66 -0.44 14.66
CA TRP A 82 8.44 -1.20 15.90
C TRP A 82 9.37 -0.80 17.03
N SER A 83 10.62 -0.44 16.72
CA SER A 83 11.58 -0.03 17.75
C SER A 83 11.34 1.36 18.32
N PHE A 84 10.49 2.19 17.70
CA PHE A 84 10.08 3.49 18.24
C PHE A 84 8.99 3.39 19.31
N MET A 85 8.29 2.26 19.37
CA MET A 85 7.28 2.07 20.40
C MET A 85 7.93 1.94 21.80
N PRO A 86 7.37 2.58 22.82
CA PRO A 86 7.92 2.48 24.18
C PRO A 86 7.82 1.04 24.67
N ARG A 87 8.94 0.52 25.20
CA ARG A 87 8.99 -0.83 25.77
C ARG A 87 8.16 -0.93 27.06
N TYR A 88 8.23 0.12 27.88
CA TYR A 88 7.48 0.25 29.12
C TYR A 88 6.58 1.48 29.00
N PHE A 89 5.32 1.27 29.24
CA PHE A 89 4.32 2.32 29.25
C PHE A 89 3.23 1.94 30.26
N ASP A 90 2.92 2.85 31.16
CA ASP A 90 1.82 2.66 32.12
C ASP A 90 0.51 3.10 31.44
N GLY A 91 -0.15 2.14 30.83
CA GLY A 91 -1.40 2.33 30.09
C GLY A 91 -1.45 1.56 28.79
N THR A 92 -2.55 1.70 28.09
CA THR A 92 -2.84 0.96 26.85
C THR A 92 -1.97 1.43 25.70
N LYS A 93 -1.39 0.48 24.96
CA LYS A 93 -0.74 0.70 23.65
C LYS A 93 -1.62 0.13 22.55
N TYR A 94 -1.71 0.87 21.48
CA TYR A 94 -2.56 0.50 20.33
C TYR A 94 -1.75 0.09 19.11
N LEU A 95 -2.32 -0.83 18.34
CA LEU A 95 -1.95 -1.06 16.94
C LEU A 95 -3.15 -0.71 16.07
N VAL A 96 -2.96 0.18 15.11
CA VAL A 96 -3.97 0.50 14.11
C VAL A 96 -3.52 -0.06 12.76
N CYS A 97 -4.32 -0.95 12.20
CA CYS A 97 -4.11 -1.46 10.86
C CYS A 97 -4.87 -0.62 9.86
N ASN A 98 -4.13 0.03 8.98
CA ASN A 98 -4.65 0.78 7.85
C ASN A 98 -5.02 -0.18 6.72
N THR A 99 -6.31 -0.40 6.56
CA THR A 99 -6.92 -1.16 5.47
C THR A 99 -7.86 -0.27 4.65
N ASP A 100 -7.63 1.05 4.75
CA ASP A 100 -8.34 2.07 3.96
C ASP A 100 -7.65 2.27 2.60
N GLU A 101 -7.82 1.28 1.72
CA GLU A 101 -7.19 1.22 0.41
C GLU A 101 -7.89 2.18 -0.58
N GLY A 102 -7.72 3.49 -0.34
CA GLY A 102 -8.41 4.56 -1.07
C GLY A 102 -7.66 5.12 -2.29
N GLU A 103 -6.36 4.80 -2.46
CA GLU A 103 -5.56 5.28 -3.59
C GLU A 103 -6.12 4.76 -4.93
N PRO A 104 -6.46 5.62 -5.91
CA PRO A 104 -6.98 5.18 -7.21
C PRO A 104 -6.07 4.17 -7.89
N GLY A 105 -6.68 3.07 -8.33
CA GLY A 105 -5.96 1.96 -8.97
C GLY A 105 -5.34 0.95 -8.01
N THR A 106 -5.46 1.13 -6.70
CA THR A 106 -4.98 0.17 -5.70
C THR A 106 -6.10 -0.79 -5.28
N PHE A 107 -5.83 -2.11 -5.33
CA PHE A 107 -6.77 -3.16 -4.93
C PHE A 107 -6.07 -4.45 -4.45
N LYS A 108 -4.83 -4.34 -4.04
CA LYS A 108 -4.01 -5.47 -3.58
C LYS A 108 -4.45 -5.98 -2.21
N ASP A 109 -4.76 -5.08 -1.28
CA ASP A 109 -5.17 -5.43 0.08
C ASP A 109 -6.53 -6.13 0.07
N ARG A 110 -7.48 -5.66 -0.73
CA ARG A 110 -8.75 -6.33 -0.98
C ARG A 110 -8.55 -7.76 -1.49
N THR A 111 -7.65 -7.94 -2.46
CA THR A 111 -7.37 -9.26 -3.04
C THR A 111 -6.87 -10.25 -1.99
N TYR A 112 -6.04 -9.82 -1.06
CA TYR A 112 -5.55 -10.67 0.03
C TYR A 112 -6.59 -10.89 1.12
N LEU A 113 -7.37 -9.87 1.47
CA LEU A 113 -8.46 -9.99 2.42
C LEU A 113 -9.48 -11.05 1.98
N GLU A 114 -9.90 -11.03 0.72
CA GLU A 114 -10.86 -11.98 0.17
C GLU A 114 -10.33 -13.42 0.14
N ARG A 115 -9.01 -13.61 0.05
CA ARG A 115 -8.39 -14.92 -0.17
C ARG A 115 -7.76 -15.52 1.08
N ASP A 116 -7.06 -14.72 1.89
CA ASP A 116 -6.25 -15.21 3.02
C ASP A 116 -6.22 -14.21 4.19
N PRO A 117 -7.37 -13.93 4.82
CA PRO A 117 -7.44 -12.98 5.93
C PRO A 117 -6.64 -13.42 7.15
N HIS A 118 -6.48 -14.73 7.36
CA HIS A 118 -5.81 -15.26 8.54
C HIS A 118 -4.29 -15.09 8.52
N ARG A 119 -3.66 -15.03 7.33
CA ARG A 119 -2.23 -14.69 7.24
C ARG A 119 -1.95 -13.27 7.71
N PHE A 120 -2.83 -12.35 7.34
CA PHE A 120 -2.82 -10.99 7.85
C PHE A 120 -3.06 -10.95 9.37
N LEU A 121 -4.09 -11.65 9.87
CA LEU A 121 -4.40 -11.69 11.30
C LEU A 121 -3.25 -12.29 12.12
N GLU A 122 -2.58 -13.33 11.64
CA GLU A 122 -1.39 -13.87 12.30
C GLU A 122 -0.24 -12.86 12.33
N GLY A 123 0.01 -12.15 11.22
CA GLY A 123 1.01 -11.10 11.16
C GLY A 123 0.72 -9.92 12.10
N LEU A 124 -0.54 -9.49 12.17
CA LEU A 124 -1.02 -8.48 13.11
C LEU A 124 -0.80 -8.91 14.57
N LEU A 125 -1.14 -10.15 14.90
CA LEU A 125 -0.98 -10.69 16.26
C LEU A 125 0.49 -10.90 16.65
N ILE A 126 1.35 -11.27 15.69
CA ILE A 126 2.81 -11.33 15.91
C ILE A 126 3.33 -9.93 16.24
N ALA A 127 2.98 -8.92 15.45
CA ALA A 127 3.37 -7.54 15.71
C ALA A 127 2.85 -7.04 17.08
N ALA A 128 1.59 -7.33 17.39
CA ALA A 128 0.98 -6.96 18.67
C ALA A 128 1.70 -7.60 19.85
N ASN A 129 2.03 -8.89 19.78
CA ASN A 129 2.74 -9.60 20.85
C ASN A 129 4.16 -9.06 21.03
N VAL A 130 4.90 -8.85 19.95
CA VAL A 130 6.30 -8.39 19.96
C VAL A 130 6.43 -6.97 20.52
N VAL A 131 5.50 -6.08 20.18
CA VAL A 131 5.51 -4.67 20.62
C VAL A 131 4.81 -4.49 21.97
N GLY A 132 4.06 -5.48 22.42
CA GLY A 132 3.28 -5.44 23.66
C GLY A 132 2.04 -4.53 23.51
N ILE A 133 1.24 -4.77 22.51
CA ILE A 133 0.00 -4.05 22.19
C ILE A 133 -1.17 -4.66 22.98
N ASP A 134 -2.03 -3.82 23.52
CA ASP A 134 -3.20 -4.20 24.31
C ASP A 134 -4.46 -4.27 23.46
N ALA A 135 -4.56 -3.42 22.42
CA ALA A 135 -5.71 -3.38 21.53
C ALA A 135 -5.31 -3.07 20.07
N CYS A 136 -5.90 -3.84 19.16
CA CYS A 136 -5.73 -3.71 17.72
C CYS A 136 -7.01 -3.16 17.09
N TYR A 137 -6.91 -2.10 16.32
CA TYR A 137 -7.99 -1.54 15.52
C TYR A 137 -7.71 -1.81 14.05
N ILE A 138 -8.62 -2.46 13.36
CA ILE A 138 -8.54 -2.69 11.91
C ILE A 138 -9.49 -1.71 11.25
N TYR A 139 -8.95 -0.67 10.62
CA TYR A 139 -9.74 0.37 9.95
C TYR A 139 -9.90 0.00 8.48
N LEU A 140 -11.08 -0.54 8.14
CA LEU A 140 -11.38 -1.09 6.82
C LEU A 140 -12.15 -0.09 5.97
N ARG A 141 -11.71 0.11 4.74
CA ARG A 141 -12.37 0.93 3.72
C ARG A 141 -13.88 0.66 3.67
N ASP A 142 -14.67 1.72 3.64
CA ASP A 142 -16.13 1.64 3.72
C ASP A 142 -16.73 0.79 2.59
N GLU A 143 -16.24 0.97 1.36
CA GLU A 143 -16.74 0.31 0.16
C GLU A 143 -16.48 -1.21 0.13
N TYR A 144 -15.65 -1.73 1.06
CA TYR A 144 -15.31 -3.16 1.12
C TYR A 144 -16.28 -3.93 2.02
N HIS A 145 -17.60 -3.83 1.76
CA HIS A 145 -18.64 -4.47 2.56
C HIS A 145 -18.44 -5.98 2.72
N GLY A 146 -18.25 -6.72 1.63
CA GLY A 146 -18.02 -8.17 1.67
C GLY A 146 -16.76 -8.58 2.45
N CYS A 147 -15.68 -7.79 2.34
CA CYS A 147 -14.47 -8.01 3.15
C CYS A 147 -14.73 -7.75 4.63
N ARG A 148 -15.59 -6.78 4.96
CA ARG A 148 -15.97 -6.48 6.35
C ARG A 148 -16.75 -7.64 6.98
N GLU A 149 -17.71 -8.20 6.27
CA GLU A 149 -18.47 -9.36 6.74
C GLU A 149 -17.59 -10.60 6.94
N LEU A 150 -16.73 -10.88 5.94
CA LEU A 150 -15.76 -11.97 6.01
C LEU A 150 -14.83 -11.80 7.23
N LEU A 151 -14.21 -10.63 7.36
CA LEU A 151 -13.23 -10.38 8.42
C LEU A 151 -13.89 -10.40 9.81
N ALA A 152 -15.10 -9.84 9.97
CA ALA A 152 -15.86 -9.91 11.21
C ALA A 152 -16.14 -11.36 11.62
N SER A 153 -16.59 -12.20 10.67
CA SER A 153 -16.85 -13.62 10.90
C SER A 153 -15.58 -14.38 11.30
N GLU A 154 -14.45 -14.13 10.60
CA GLU A 154 -13.21 -14.85 10.90
C GLU A 154 -12.55 -14.36 12.19
N ILE A 155 -12.66 -13.09 12.55
CA ILE A 155 -12.23 -12.57 13.87
C ILE A 155 -13.06 -13.23 14.99
N GLN A 156 -14.39 -13.36 14.83
CA GLN A 156 -15.25 -14.02 15.81
C GLN A 156 -14.85 -15.49 16.03
N LYS A 157 -14.56 -16.23 14.94
CA LYS A 157 -14.08 -17.62 15.03
C LYS A 157 -12.74 -17.72 15.74
N LEU A 158 -11.82 -16.78 15.44
CA LEU A 158 -10.51 -16.70 16.08
C LEU A 158 -10.62 -16.41 17.58
N GLN A 159 -11.54 -15.53 17.97
CA GLN A 159 -11.81 -15.20 19.37
C GLN A 159 -12.48 -16.36 20.12
N ALA A 160 -13.31 -17.15 19.45
CA ALA A 160 -13.94 -18.35 20.04
C ALA A 160 -12.93 -19.50 20.27
N ASN A 161 -11.88 -19.60 19.46
CA ASN A 161 -10.84 -20.62 19.59
C ASN A 161 -9.44 -19.98 19.39
N PRO A 162 -8.98 -19.19 20.38
CA PRO A 162 -7.77 -18.38 20.19
C PRO A 162 -6.49 -19.22 20.25
N PRO A 163 -5.49 -18.94 19.40
CA PRO A 163 -4.21 -19.64 19.42
C PRO A 163 -3.33 -19.31 20.64
N CYS A 164 -3.59 -18.19 21.28
CA CYS A 164 -2.96 -17.69 22.51
C CYS A 164 -3.85 -16.61 23.14
N LYS A 165 -3.40 -15.97 24.24
CA LYS A 165 -4.08 -14.77 24.74
C LYS A 165 -4.05 -13.68 23.67
N LEU A 166 -5.23 -13.22 23.25
CA LEU A 166 -5.37 -12.18 22.23
C LEU A 166 -5.43 -10.78 22.87
N PRO A 167 -4.91 -9.74 22.20
CA PRO A 167 -5.30 -8.37 22.49
C PRO A 167 -6.79 -8.17 22.14
N LEU A 168 -7.37 -7.06 22.56
CA LEU A 168 -8.65 -6.63 21.99
C LEU A 168 -8.47 -6.45 20.47
N ILE A 169 -9.38 -7.02 19.67
CA ILE A 169 -9.40 -6.82 18.20
C ILE A 169 -10.72 -6.18 17.86
N GLU A 170 -10.65 -4.99 17.28
CA GLU A 170 -11.81 -4.22 16.89
C GLU A 170 -11.77 -3.88 15.40
N LEU A 171 -12.82 -4.26 14.67
CA LEU A 171 -13.00 -3.93 13.27
C LEU A 171 -13.79 -2.63 13.15
N ARG A 172 -13.18 -1.61 12.56
CA ARG A 172 -13.79 -0.29 12.32
C ARG A 172 -14.14 -0.12 10.86
N ARG A 173 -15.35 0.34 10.60
CA ARG A 173 -15.78 0.79 9.29
C ARG A 173 -15.14 2.14 8.98
N GLY A 174 -14.48 2.27 7.83
CA GLY A 174 -13.91 3.51 7.34
C GLY A 174 -14.98 4.57 7.05
N ALA A 175 -14.56 5.82 6.96
CA ALA A 175 -15.46 6.95 6.73
C ALA A 175 -15.81 7.18 5.24
N GLY A 176 -15.28 6.35 4.31
CA GLY A 176 -15.49 6.54 2.87
C GLY A 176 -14.78 7.77 2.30
N ALA A 177 -13.65 8.15 2.88
CA ALA A 177 -12.86 9.31 2.46
C ALA A 177 -11.38 8.94 2.36
N TYR A 178 -10.76 9.26 1.22
CA TYR A 178 -9.35 8.97 0.94
C TYR A 178 -8.40 9.52 2.02
N ILE A 179 -8.70 10.72 2.54
CA ILE A 179 -7.86 11.35 3.58
C ILE A 179 -7.78 10.50 4.85
N CYS A 180 -8.76 9.66 5.15
CA CYS A 180 -8.74 8.78 6.31
C CYS A 180 -7.71 7.63 6.18
N GLY A 181 -7.08 7.46 5.01
CA GLY A 181 -5.88 6.63 4.83
C GLY A 181 -4.59 7.30 5.35
N GLU A 182 -4.59 8.60 5.62
CA GLU A 182 -3.48 9.27 6.31
C GLU A 182 -3.50 8.89 7.80
N GLU A 183 -2.34 8.50 8.38
CA GLU A 183 -2.27 7.85 9.71
C GLU A 183 -2.93 8.65 10.84
N SER A 184 -2.81 9.98 10.85
CA SER A 184 -3.38 10.81 11.90
C SER A 184 -4.86 11.15 11.65
N ALA A 185 -5.27 11.32 10.40
CA ALA A 185 -6.68 11.47 10.02
C ALA A 185 -7.49 10.21 10.30
N MET A 186 -6.90 9.03 10.08
CA MET A 186 -7.51 7.74 10.44
C MET A 186 -7.75 7.65 11.95
N ILE A 187 -6.79 8.07 12.76
CA ILE A 187 -6.94 8.11 14.22
C ILE A 187 -8.07 9.06 14.63
N GLU A 188 -8.14 10.26 14.08
CA GLU A 188 -9.24 11.20 14.31
C GLU A 188 -10.60 10.56 13.98
N SER A 189 -10.68 9.85 12.85
CA SER A 189 -11.89 9.13 12.43
C SER A 189 -12.27 8.01 13.40
N ILE A 190 -11.31 7.21 13.88
CA ILE A 190 -11.56 6.15 14.88
C ILE A 190 -12.07 6.76 16.20
N GLU A 191 -11.57 7.92 16.57
CA GLU A 191 -12.00 8.67 17.76
C GLU A 191 -13.40 9.34 17.60
N GLY A 192 -14.06 9.17 16.44
CA GLY A 192 -15.38 9.74 16.17
C GLY A 192 -15.35 11.21 15.78
N LYS A 193 -14.20 11.73 15.42
CA LYS A 193 -14.00 13.09 14.93
C LYS A 193 -13.96 13.11 13.39
N ARG A 194 -13.96 14.32 12.81
CA ARG A 194 -13.68 14.48 11.39
C ARG A 194 -12.25 14.00 11.08
N GLY A 195 -12.08 13.23 10.00
CA GLY A 195 -10.79 12.72 9.55
C GLY A 195 -9.92 13.83 8.99
N GLU A 196 -9.27 14.57 9.85
CA GLU A 196 -8.37 15.67 9.52
C GLU A 196 -6.95 15.34 10.03
N PRO A 197 -5.90 15.48 9.17
CA PRO A 197 -4.53 15.24 9.58
C PRO A 197 -4.09 16.14 10.73
N ARG A 198 -3.32 15.56 11.65
CA ARG A 198 -2.68 16.29 12.75
C ARG A 198 -1.35 16.92 12.32
N MET A 199 -1.00 18.04 12.91
CA MET A 199 0.36 18.57 12.80
C MET A 199 1.37 17.65 13.53
N ARG A 200 2.56 17.54 13.00
CA ARG A 200 3.67 16.75 13.56
C ARG A 200 4.87 17.66 13.87
N PRO A 201 5.58 17.47 14.98
CA PRO A 201 5.33 16.57 16.10
C PRO A 201 4.12 17.00 16.95
N PRO A 202 3.56 16.13 17.83
CA PRO A 202 4.01 14.77 18.17
C PRO A 202 3.65 13.72 17.12
N TYR A 203 4.46 12.68 17.02
CA TYR A 203 4.17 11.51 16.18
C TYR A 203 3.22 10.53 16.89
N ILE A 204 2.47 9.74 16.14
CA ILE A 204 1.48 8.82 16.71
C ILE A 204 2.08 7.72 17.59
N ALA A 205 3.37 7.39 17.41
CA ALA A 205 4.09 6.48 18.30
C ALA A 205 4.24 7.05 19.72
N GLN A 206 4.10 8.36 19.88
CA GLN A 206 4.14 9.07 21.17
C GLN A 206 2.73 9.41 21.64
N VAL A 207 1.93 10.07 20.78
CA VAL A 207 0.56 10.55 21.06
C VAL A 207 -0.33 10.21 19.88
N GLY A 208 -0.87 9.00 19.87
CA GLY A 208 -1.73 8.46 18.82
C GLY A 208 -3.19 8.33 19.27
N LEU A 209 -3.76 7.14 19.07
CA LEU A 209 -5.17 6.83 19.35
C LEU A 209 -5.47 7.04 20.84
N PHE A 210 -6.53 7.81 21.10
CA PHE A 210 -6.95 8.22 22.47
C PHE A 210 -5.82 8.82 23.33
N GLY A 211 -4.89 9.54 22.67
CA GLY A 211 -3.74 10.15 23.32
C GLY A 211 -2.65 9.16 23.80
N ARG A 212 -2.65 7.93 23.29
CA ARG A 212 -1.74 6.85 23.71
C ARG A 212 -0.76 6.47 22.60
N PRO A 213 0.38 5.85 22.94
CA PRO A 213 1.32 5.33 21.94
C PRO A 213 0.64 4.37 20.98
N THR A 214 0.78 4.63 19.69
CA THR A 214 0.10 3.88 18.63
C THR A 214 1.07 3.46 17.55
N LEU A 215 1.12 2.16 17.27
CA LEU A 215 1.77 1.60 16.09
C LEU A 215 0.76 1.56 14.95
N GLU A 216 1.11 2.12 13.80
CA GLU A 216 0.27 2.02 12.59
C GLU A 216 1.00 1.21 11.52
N HIS A 217 0.27 0.35 10.83
CA HIS A 217 0.74 -0.37 9.65
C HIS A 217 -0.37 -0.56 8.61
N ASN A 218 0.03 -0.49 7.33
CA ASN A 218 -0.81 -0.96 6.25
C ASN A 218 -1.01 -2.48 6.32
N PHE A 219 -2.12 -2.96 5.81
CA PHE A 219 -2.52 -4.37 5.74
C PHE A 219 -1.44 -5.27 5.12
N GLU A 220 -0.97 -4.99 3.89
CA GLU A 220 0.02 -5.83 3.20
C GLU A 220 1.35 -5.89 3.96
N THR A 221 1.71 -4.84 4.69
CA THR A 221 2.92 -4.85 5.54
C THR A 221 2.83 -5.95 6.59
N LEU A 222 1.71 -6.03 7.29
CA LEU A 222 1.47 -7.05 8.33
C LEU A 222 1.30 -8.45 7.72
N TYR A 223 0.73 -8.56 6.54
CA TYR A 223 0.56 -9.82 5.81
C TYR A 223 1.89 -10.56 5.60
N TRP A 224 3.00 -9.85 5.34
CA TRP A 224 4.32 -10.46 5.12
C TRP A 224 5.06 -10.84 6.40
N VAL A 225 4.70 -10.29 7.55
CA VAL A 225 5.39 -10.53 8.84
C VAL A 225 5.46 -12.02 9.19
N ARG A 226 4.34 -12.72 9.04
CA ARG A 226 4.27 -14.16 9.33
C ARG A 226 5.27 -14.99 8.52
N ASP A 227 5.37 -14.74 7.23
CA ASP A 227 6.28 -15.49 6.35
C ASP A 227 7.74 -15.16 6.62
N ILE A 228 8.06 -13.90 6.93
CA ILE A 228 9.41 -13.48 7.32
C ILE A 228 9.84 -14.21 8.59
N VAL A 229 9.00 -14.24 9.60
CA VAL A 229 9.31 -14.93 10.88
C VAL A 229 9.37 -16.45 10.71
N GLN A 230 8.60 -17.02 9.80
CA GLN A 230 8.61 -18.46 9.54
C GLN A 230 9.83 -18.93 8.73
N ARG A 231 10.22 -18.14 7.72
CA ARG A 231 11.19 -18.55 6.69
C ARG A 231 12.54 -17.88 6.86
N GLY A 232 12.61 -16.91 7.77
CA GLY A 232 13.79 -16.09 8.00
C GLY A 232 13.89 -14.86 7.10
N PRO A 233 14.63 -13.83 7.54
CA PRO A 233 14.74 -12.57 6.83
C PRO A 233 15.38 -12.70 5.44
N GLN A 234 16.33 -13.60 5.28
CA GLN A 234 17.03 -13.86 4.00
C GLN A 234 16.07 -14.37 2.94
N TRP A 235 15.07 -15.18 3.32
CA TRP A 235 14.06 -15.62 2.39
C TRP A 235 13.35 -14.44 1.71
N PHE A 236 12.92 -13.43 2.47
CA PHE A 236 12.23 -12.26 1.90
C PHE A 236 13.21 -11.37 1.12
N SER A 237 14.39 -11.09 1.68
CA SER A 237 15.39 -10.21 1.07
C SER A 237 16.06 -10.80 -0.17
N SER A 238 15.99 -12.14 -0.38
CA SER A 238 16.52 -12.78 -1.57
C SER A 238 15.71 -12.53 -2.84
N PHE A 239 14.46 -12.12 -2.69
CA PHE A 239 13.66 -11.62 -3.81
C PHE A 239 14.08 -10.18 -4.13
N GLY A 240 13.86 -9.79 -5.37
CA GLY A 240 14.20 -8.45 -5.85
C GLY A 240 14.98 -8.49 -7.15
N ARG A 241 14.96 -7.36 -7.87
CA ARG A 241 15.72 -7.13 -9.11
C ARG A 241 16.41 -5.77 -9.03
N HIS A 242 17.43 -5.58 -9.87
CA HIS A 242 18.12 -4.29 -9.99
C HIS A 242 18.58 -3.74 -8.63
N ASP A 243 19.24 -4.59 -7.82
CA ASP A 243 19.75 -4.30 -6.47
C ASP A 243 18.67 -3.93 -5.43
N ARG A 244 17.40 -4.24 -5.71
CA ARG A 244 16.31 -4.09 -4.75
C ARG A 244 16.04 -5.42 -4.03
N LYS A 245 15.30 -5.36 -2.91
CA LYS A 245 15.05 -6.52 -2.04
C LYS A 245 13.57 -6.70 -1.77
N GLY A 246 13.16 -7.95 -1.68
CA GLY A 246 11.84 -8.35 -1.26
C GLY A 246 10.82 -8.46 -2.40
N LEU A 247 9.60 -8.78 -1.99
CA LEU A 247 8.44 -8.91 -2.86
C LEU A 247 7.56 -7.67 -2.75
N ARG A 248 6.83 -7.38 -3.82
CA ARG A 248 5.84 -6.31 -3.87
C ARG A 248 4.62 -6.76 -4.64
N SER A 249 3.45 -6.38 -4.16
CA SER A 249 2.19 -6.58 -4.85
C SER A 249 1.86 -5.34 -5.68
N PHE A 250 1.80 -5.53 -6.99
CA PHE A 250 1.43 -4.47 -7.93
C PHE A 250 -0.04 -4.62 -8.31
N SER A 251 -0.84 -3.58 -8.11
CA SER A 251 -2.19 -3.48 -8.66
C SER A 251 -2.08 -2.94 -10.07
N VAL A 252 -2.15 -3.81 -11.08
CA VAL A 252 -1.95 -3.42 -12.48
C VAL A 252 -3.27 -3.27 -13.20
N SER A 253 -3.45 -2.13 -13.84
CA SER A 253 -4.63 -1.81 -14.66
C SER A 253 -4.22 -1.06 -15.95
N GLY A 254 -5.21 -0.69 -16.76
CA GLY A 254 -4.99 -0.01 -18.04
C GLY A 254 -4.84 -0.99 -19.19
N ARG A 255 -4.01 -0.65 -20.19
CA ARG A 255 -3.96 -1.27 -21.51
C ARG A 255 -3.09 -2.53 -21.61
N VAL A 256 -3.10 -3.37 -20.56
CA VAL A 256 -2.38 -4.67 -20.55
C VAL A 256 -3.33 -5.83 -20.78
N LYS A 257 -2.85 -6.95 -21.34
CA LYS A 257 -3.68 -8.14 -21.62
C LYS A 257 -4.28 -8.75 -20.35
N PHE A 258 -3.50 -8.84 -19.30
CA PHE A 258 -3.92 -9.46 -18.04
C PHE A 258 -3.73 -8.49 -16.88
N PRO A 259 -4.71 -7.60 -16.62
CA PRO A 259 -4.70 -6.75 -15.43
C PRO A 259 -4.89 -7.57 -14.14
N GLY A 260 -4.75 -6.94 -12.99
CA GLY A 260 -4.95 -7.56 -11.67
C GLY A 260 -3.75 -7.43 -10.75
N VAL A 261 -3.82 -8.03 -9.57
CA VAL A 261 -2.72 -8.02 -8.62
C VAL A 261 -1.61 -8.96 -9.07
N LYS A 262 -0.39 -8.42 -9.19
CA LYS A 262 0.82 -9.15 -9.58
C LYS A 262 1.80 -9.16 -8.42
N LEU A 263 2.09 -10.34 -7.88
CA LEU A 263 3.18 -10.50 -6.93
C LEU A 263 4.48 -10.66 -7.71
N ALA A 264 5.35 -9.67 -7.60
CA ALA A 264 6.60 -9.62 -8.34
C ALA A 264 7.78 -9.17 -7.45
N PRO A 265 9.03 -9.40 -7.87
CA PRO A 265 10.20 -8.85 -7.18
C PRO A 265 10.14 -7.32 -7.09
N ALA A 266 10.47 -6.75 -5.92
CA ALA A 266 10.68 -5.32 -5.81
C ALA A 266 11.81 -4.89 -6.76
N GLY A 267 11.67 -3.74 -7.40
CA GLY A 267 12.63 -3.25 -8.39
C GLY A 267 12.43 -3.79 -9.80
N ILE A 268 11.39 -4.60 -10.05
CA ILE A 268 10.99 -4.92 -11.44
C ILE A 268 10.73 -3.64 -12.21
N THR A 269 11.12 -3.57 -13.48
CA THR A 269 10.81 -2.42 -14.33
C THR A 269 9.38 -2.49 -14.86
N ILE A 270 8.82 -1.37 -15.34
CA ILE A 270 7.48 -1.41 -15.95
C ILE A 270 7.45 -2.30 -17.19
N GLN A 271 8.52 -2.31 -17.99
CA GLN A 271 8.59 -3.17 -19.18
C GLN A 271 8.55 -4.66 -18.80
N GLU A 272 9.38 -5.07 -17.82
CA GLU A 272 9.38 -6.45 -17.30
C GLU A 272 8.01 -6.83 -16.70
N LEU A 273 7.36 -5.89 -15.97
CA LEU A 273 6.05 -6.13 -15.38
C LEU A 273 4.97 -6.37 -16.45
N ILE A 274 4.97 -5.55 -17.50
CA ILE A 274 4.05 -5.70 -18.64
C ILE A 274 4.28 -7.04 -19.34
N ASP A 275 5.53 -7.35 -19.69
CA ASP A 275 5.85 -8.51 -20.53
C ASP A 275 5.72 -9.83 -19.76
N GLU A 276 6.29 -9.90 -18.55
CA GLU A 276 6.39 -11.16 -17.82
C GLU A 276 5.13 -11.48 -16.99
N TYR A 277 4.43 -10.46 -16.48
CA TYR A 277 3.31 -10.65 -15.55
C TYR A 277 1.95 -10.30 -16.13
N CYS A 278 1.92 -9.44 -17.14
CA CYS A 278 0.67 -8.98 -17.74
C CYS A 278 0.43 -9.48 -19.17
N GLY A 279 1.34 -10.27 -19.74
CA GLY A 279 1.20 -10.87 -21.07
C GLY A 279 1.34 -9.88 -22.22
N GLY A 280 1.94 -8.72 -21.95
CA GLY A 280 2.11 -7.63 -22.92
C GLY A 280 0.96 -6.65 -22.93
N MET A 281 1.03 -5.71 -23.88
CA MET A 281 -0.04 -4.74 -24.15
C MET A 281 -1.25 -5.43 -24.78
N GLN A 282 -2.44 -4.87 -24.62
CA GLN A 282 -3.64 -5.28 -25.33
C GLN A 282 -3.42 -5.19 -26.87
N ASP A 283 -4.10 -6.04 -27.62
CA ASP A 283 -3.97 -6.05 -29.08
C ASP A 283 -4.41 -4.71 -29.69
N GLY A 284 -3.59 -4.18 -30.60
CA GLY A 284 -3.80 -2.86 -31.19
C GLY A 284 -3.34 -1.67 -30.32
N HIS A 285 -2.74 -1.91 -29.15
CA HIS A 285 -2.24 -0.87 -28.27
C HIS A 285 -0.71 -0.88 -28.19
N THR A 286 -0.10 0.29 -28.28
CA THR A 286 1.34 0.51 -28.10
C THR A 286 1.57 1.24 -26.78
N PHE A 287 2.55 0.82 -26.00
CA PHE A 287 2.87 1.43 -24.72
C PHE A 287 3.28 2.91 -24.89
N TYR A 288 2.63 3.80 -24.16
CA TYR A 288 2.82 5.26 -24.24
C TYR A 288 3.32 5.86 -22.94
N GLY A 289 2.74 5.48 -21.82
CA GLY A 289 3.10 6.01 -20.51
C GLY A 289 2.45 5.23 -19.38
N TYR A 290 2.75 5.60 -18.13
CA TYR A 290 2.23 4.89 -16.96
C TYR A 290 2.24 5.74 -15.69
N LEU A 291 1.32 5.44 -14.77
CA LEU A 291 1.43 5.85 -13.37
C LEU A 291 2.13 4.72 -12.61
N PRO A 292 3.26 4.97 -11.95
CA PRO A 292 4.00 3.91 -11.23
C PRO A 292 3.42 3.58 -9.84
N GLY A 293 2.68 4.50 -9.23
CA GLY A 293 2.30 4.42 -7.83
C GLY A 293 0.92 4.97 -7.47
N GLY A 294 -0.02 4.94 -8.38
CA GLY A 294 -1.35 5.52 -8.20
C GLY A 294 -1.41 7.02 -8.51
N ALA A 295 -2.50 7.65 -8.13
CA ALA A 295 -2.76 9.07 -8.41
C ALA A 295 -1.66 10.00 -7.90
N SER A 296 -1.13 9.71 -6.70
CA SER A 296 -0.08 10.51 -6.09
C SER A 296 1.33 10.22 -6.66
N GLY A 297 1.51 9.11 -7.38
CA GLY A 297 2.80 8.60 -7.84
C GLY A 297 3.44 9.34 -9.02
N GLY A 298 2.72 10.28 -9.66
CA GLY A 298 3.18 10.95 -10.88
C GLY A 298 2.91 10.13 -12.15
N ILE A 299 3.38 10.64 -13.30
CA ILE A 299 3.17 10.02 -14.62
C ILE A 299 4.50 10.01 -15.39
N LEU A 300 4.88 8.86 -15.95
CA LEU A 300 6.10 8.68 -16.71
C LEU A 300 5.83 8.20 -18.14
N PRO A 301 6.62 8.63 -19.13
CA PRO A 301 6.50 8.16 -20.51
C PRO A 301 7.10 6.77 -20.71
N ALA A 302 6.67 6.08 -21.76
CA ALA A 302 7.19 4.77 -22.12
C ALA A 302 8.71 4.74 -22.38
N THR A 303 9.31 5.86 -22.74
CA THR A 303 10.77 6.00 -22.90
C THR A 303 11.55 5.82 -21.59
N MET A 304 10.86 5.89 -20.45
CA MET A 304 11.41 5.70 -19.11
C MET A 304 11.03 4.32 -18.52
N ASN A 305 10.93 3.31 -19.36
CA ASN A 305 10.46 1.96 -19.01
C ASN A 305 11.46 1.08 -18.26
N ALA A 306 12.72 1.51 -18.15
CA ALA A 306 13.80 0.76 -17.50
C ALA A 306 14.03 1.16 -16.03
N ILE A 307 13.25 2.09 -15.48
CA ILE A 307 13.41 2.51 -14.08
C ILE A 307 12.89 1.38 -13.16
N PRO A 308 13.68 0.95 -12.17
CA PRO A 308 13.22 -0.02 -11.18
C PRO A 308 12.04 0.52 -10.37
N LEU A 309 10.96 -0.24 -10.28
CA LEU A 309 9.75 0.12 -9.53
C LEU A 309 9.93 -0.25 -8.04
N ASP A 310 10.47 0.68 -7.27
CA ASP A 310 10.63 0.54 -5.82
C ASP A 310 10.74 1.91 -5.14
N PHE A 311 10.90 1.91 -3.81
CA PHE A 311 11.20 3.11 -3.05
C PHE A 311 12.57 3.67 -3.45
N ASP A 312 12.71 4.99 -3.43
CA ASP A 312 13.95 5.73 -3.67
C ASP A 312 14.49 5.66 -5.11
N THR A 313 13.78 5.03 -6.05
CA THR A 313 14.20 4.92 -7.46
C THR A 313 13.52 5.90 -8.40
N LEU A 314 12.30 6.33 -8.05
CA LEU A 314 11.44 7.17 -8.88
C LEU A 314 11.52 8.66 -8.51
N GLN A 315 11.99 8.99 -7.30
CA GLN A 315 12.09 10.35 -6.79
C GLN A 315 12.93 11.29 -7.65
N PRO A 316 14.06 10.88 -8.27
CA PRO A 316 14.82 11.74 -9.18
C PRO A 316 14.01 12.21 -10.39
N TYR A 317 12.92 11.52 -10.69
CA TYR A 317 12.04 11.81 -11.82
C TYR A 317 10.74 12.53 -11.41
N GLY A 318 10.61 12.93 -10.14
CA GLY A 318 9.41 13.56 -9.60
C GLY A 318 8.24 12.58 -9.36
N CYS A 319 8.54 11.29 -9.27
CA CYS A 319 7.56 10.22 -9.10
C CYS A 319 7.90 9.36 -7.88
N PHE A 320 6.97 8.51 -7.46
CA PHE A 320 7.22 7.51 -6.43
C PHE A 320 6.30 6.28 -6.58
N ILE A 321 6.76 5.17 -6.01
CA ILE A 321 6.06 3.88 -6.12
C ILE A 321 4.74 3.84 -5.34
N GLY A 322 4.59 4.63 -4.30
CA GLY A 322 3.38 4.70 -3.49
C GLY A 322 2.86 3.32 -3.05
N SER A 323 1.59 3.08 -3.30
CA SER A 323 0.91 1.80 -3.05
C SER A 323 1.16 0.74 -4.13
N ALA A 324 2.00 1.02 -5.12
CA ALA A 324 2.25 0.18 -6.30
C ALA A 324 0.99 -0.07 -7.16
N ALA A 325 0.12 0.93 -7.26
CA ALA A 325 -0.95 0.95 -8.26
C ALA A 325 -0.36 1.40 -9.59
N VAL A 326 -0.22 0.47 -10.52
CA VAL A 326 0.37 0.72 -11.83
C VAL A 326 -0.75 0.81 -12.87
N MET A 327 -0.87 1.97 -13.52
CA MET A 327 -1.85 2.18 -14.59
C MET A 327 -1.10 2.41 -15.90
N VAL A 328 -1.33 1.53 -16.88
CA VAL A 328 -0.60 1.53 -18.15
C VAL A 328 -1.43 2.20 -19.25
N PHE A 329 -0.85 3.21 -19.89
CA PHE A 329 -1.45 3.95 -21.00
C PHE A 329 -0.93 3.45 -22.35
N SER A 330 -1.74 3.61 -23.37
CA SER A 330 -1.36 3.39 -24.76
C SER A 330 -1.35 4.72 -25.54
N HIS A 331 -0.86 4.64 -26.78
CA HIS A 331 -0.90 5.74 -27.75
C HIS A 331 -2.31 6.30 -28.06
N GLN A 332 -3.38 5.60 -27.61
CA GLN A 332 -4.76 6.06 -27.75
C GLN A 332 -5.24 6.87 -26.54
N ASP A 333 -4.45 6.92 -25.48
CA ASP A 333 -4.75 7.67 -24.25
C ASP A 333 -3.94 8.99 -24.23
N LYS A 334 -4.43 9.98 -23.50
CA LYS A 334 -3.70 11.22 -23.27
C LYS A 334 -3.28 11.34 -21.83
N ALA A 335 -2.01 11.58 -21.60
CA ALA A 335 -1.46 11.71 -20.25
C ALA A 335 -2.02 12.95 -19.52
N ARG A 336 -2.27 14.04 -20.26
CA ARG A 336 -2.92 15.26 -19.71
C ARG A 336 -4.32 14.99 -19.16
N ASP A 337 -5.10 14.14 -19.84
CA ASP A 337 -6.47 13.83 -19.41
C ASP A 337 -6.45 13.00 -18.13
N ALA A 338 -5.50 12.07 -18.03
CA ALA A 338 -5.27 11.32 -16.81
C ALA A 338 -4.83 12.24 -15.66
N ALA A 339 -3.93 13.19 -15.91
CA ALA A 339 -3.48 14.17 -14.93
C ALA A 339 -4.64 15.05 -14.42
N LEU A 340 -5.51 15.52 -15.33
CA LEU A 340 -6.71 16.29 -14.97
C LEU A 340 -7.67 15.46 -14.11
N ASN A 341 -7.89 14.18 -14.48
CA ASN A 341 -8.74 13.29 -13.71
C ASN A 341 -8.18 13.04 -12.30
N VAL A 342 -6.87 12.86 -12.18
CA VAL A 342 -6.18 12.76 -10.88
C VAL A 342 -6.32 14.05 -10.07
N MET A 343 -6.18 15.23 -10.69
CA MET A 343 -6.35 16.49 -9.97
C MET A 343 -7.78 16.68 -9.45
N ARG A 344 -8.80 16.29 -10.23
CA ARG A 344 -10.20 16.30 -9.80
C ARG A 344 -10.44 15.34 -8.63
N PHE A 345 -9.75 14.21 -8.61
CA PHE A 345 -9.79 13.31 -7.46
C PHE A 345 -9.21 14.01 -6.21
N PHE A 346 -8.06 14.66 -6.29
CA PHE A 346 -7.49 15.39 -5.16
C PHE A 346 -8.35 16.57 -4.70
N GLU A 347 -8.99 17.29 -5.64
CA GLU A 347 -9.96 18.35 -5.34
C GLU A 347 -11.13 17.80 -4.52
N HIS A 348 -11.72 16.68 -4.96
CA HIS A 348 -12.85 16.01 -4.29
C HIS A 348 -12.47 15.46 -2.91
N GLU A 349 -11.28 14.87 -2.78
CA GLU A 349 -10.82 14.20 -1.56
C GLU A 349 -10.09 15.12 -0.58
N SER A 350 -9.91 16.39 -0.91
CA SER A 350 -9.35 17.37 0.03
C SER A 350 -10.24 17.47 1.27
N CYS A 351 -9.66 17.28 2.47
CA CYS A 351 -10.40 17.44 3.73
C CYS A 351 -10.79 18.91 4.01
N GLY A 352 -10.22 19.86 3.26
CA GLY A 352 -10.48 21.28 3.40
C GLY A 352 -9.74 21.99 4.55
N GLN A 353 -8.97 21.29 5.37
CA GLN A 353 -8.31 21.84 6.54
C GLN A 353 -7.30 22.94 6.19
N CYS A 354 -6.36 22.67 5.27
CA CYS A 354 -5.33 23.63 4.92
C CYS A 354 -5.61 24.36 3.59
N THR A 355 -5.37 25.66 3.56
CA THR A 355 -5.63 26.53 2.39
C THR A 355 -4.86 26.10 1.14
N PRO A 356 -3.55 25.74 1.20
CA PRO A 356 -2.80 25.34 0.01
C PRO A 356 -3.44 24.18 -0.75
N CYS A 357 -3.86 23.12 -0.05
CA CYS A 357 -4.55 21.98 -0.65
C CYS A 357 -5.96 22.35 -1.12
N ARG A 358 -6.80 22.91 -0.24
CA ARG A 358 -8.21 23.24 -0.53
C ARG A 358 -8.39 24.14 -1.75
N VAL A 359 -7.60 25.22 -1.81
CA VAL A 359 -7.69 26.21 -2.89
C VAL A 359 -6.84 25.78 -4.09
N GLY A 360 -5.64 25.23 -3.83
CA GLY A 360 -4.69 24.86 -4.86
C GLY A 360 -5.19 23.76 -5.78
N THR A 361 -5.78 22.69 -5.23
CA THR A 361 -6.32 21.58 -6.05
C THR A 361 -7.49 22.04 -6.93
N SER A 362 -8.40 22.83 -6.39
CA SER A 362 -9.54 23.36 -7.14
C SER A 362 -9.09 24.33 -8.26
N LYS A 363 -8.18 25.24 -7.95
CA LYS A 363 -7.65 26.17 -8.96
C LYS A 363 -6.84 25.45 -10.04
N ALA A 364 -6.02 24.49 -9.66
CA ALA A 364 -5.27 23.68 -10.60
C ALA A 364 -6.19 22.88 -11.54
N ALA A 365 -7.23 22.22 -10.98
CA ALA A 365 -8.22 21.49 -11.78
C ALA A 365 -8.93 22.40 -12.81
N GLN A 366 -9.24 23.63 -12.44
CA GLN A 366 -9.81 24.62 -13.39
C GLN A 366 -8.83 24.98 -14.52
N LEU A 367 -7.57 25.28 -14.19
CA LEU A 367 -6.55 25.66 -15.18
C LEU A 367 -6.21 24.52 -16.13
N MET A 368 -6.17 23.28 -15.64
CA MET A 368 -5.87 22.09 -16.43
C MET A 368 -6.97 21.71 -17.44
N GLN A 369 -8.17 22.30 -17.37
CA GLN A 369 -9.23 22.09 -18.36
C GLN A 369 -8.98 22.85 -19.67
N ALA A 370 -8.16 23.87 -19.66
CA ALA A 370 -7.83 24.62 -20.87
C ALA A 370 -7.03 23.77 -21.86
N ASP A 371 -7.19 24.02 -23.16
CA ASP A 371 -6.39 23.34 -24.20
C ASP A 371 -4.90 23.62 -24.04
N LYS A 372 -4.56 24.85 -23.74
CA LYS A 372 -3.20 25.27 -23.38
C LYS A 372 -3.13 25.59 -21.89
N TRP A 373 -2.17 24.99 -21.20
CA TRP A 373 -2.02 25.21 -19.77
C TRP A 373 -1.25 26.49 -19.45
N ASP A 374 -1.72 27.25 -18.47
CA ASP A 374 -0.97 28.33 -17.83
C ASP A 374 0.08 27.72 -16.89
N GLN A 375 1.22 27.35 -17.48
CA GLN A 375 2.32 26.65 -16.78
C GLN A 375 2.86 27.47 -15.61
N ALA A 376 2.99 28.78 -15.76
CA ALA A 376 3.53 29.65 -14.71
C ALA A 376 2.64 29.62 -13.46
N THR A 377 1.34 29.81 -13.63
CA THR A 377 0.38 29.74 -12.49
C THR A 377 0.32 28.35 -11.91
N LEU A 378 0.38 27.28 -12.72
CA LEU A 378 0.38 25.88 -12.23
C LEU A 378 1.66 25.56 -11.44
N ASP A 379 2.82 26.10 -11.80
CA ASP A 379 4.07 25.93 -11.06
C ASP A 379 4.03 26.65 -9.70
N ASP A 380 3.50 27.87 -9.64
CA ASP A 380 3.31 28.60 -8.38
C ASP A 380 2.37 27.84 -7.43
N LEU A 381 1.21 27.40 -7.95
CA LEU A 381 0.25 26.58 -7.17
C LEU A 381 0.89 25.27 -6.69
N SER A 382 1.66 24.61 -7.56
CA SER A 382 2.36 23.36 -7.23
C SER A 382 3.36 23.56 -6.10
N THR A 383 4.11 24.66 -6.14
CA THR A 383 5.09 25.00 -5.10
C THR A 383 4.40 25.26 -3.77
N VAL A 384 3.36 26.07 -3.74
CA VAL A 384 2.59 26.37 -2.51
C VAL A 384 1.94 25.10 -1.94
N MET A 385 1.38 24.23 -2.78
CA MET A 385 0.79 22.96 -2.31
C MET A 385 1.83 22.04 -1.68
N VAL A 386 3.01 21.89 -2.30
CA VAL A 386 4.08 21.03 -1.76
C VAL A 386 4.61 21.56 -0.44
N ASP A 387 4.90 22.87 -0.36
CA ASP A 387 5.64 23.46 0.75
C ASP A 387 4.75 23.75 1.97
N ALA A 388 3.46 24.01 1.77
CA ALA A 388 2.58 24.51 2.83
C ALA A 388 1.36 23.63 3.14
N SER A 389 1.17 22.49 2.47
CA SER A 389 0.12 21.54 2.84
C SER A 389 0.53 20.72 4.07
N ILE A 390 -0.44 20.46 4.96
CA ILE A 390 -0.23 19.73 6.22
C ILE A 390 0.14 18.26 5.97
N CYS A 391 -0.42 17.62 4.94
CA CYS A 391 -0.28 16.18 4.71
C CYS A 391 0.09 15.84 3.27
N GLY A 392 0.42 14.55 3.06
CA GLY A 392 0.84 14.00 1.79
C GLY A 392 -0.18 14.16 0.64
N LEU A 393 -1.48 14.31 0.92
CA LEU A 393 -2.48 14.54 -0.12
C LEU A 393 -2.18 15.84 -0.89
N GLY A 394 -2.12 16.97 -0.20
CA GLY A 394 -1.84 18.25 -0.84
C GLY A 394 -0.41 18.38 -1.36
N GLN A 395 0.56 17.72 -0.69
CA GLN A 395 1.96 17.71 -1.13
C GLN A 395 2.18 16.89 -2.41
N ALA A 396 1.39 15.84 -2.64
CA ALA A 396 1.51 14.96 -3.81
C ALA A 396 0.61 15.36 -4.99
N ALA A 397 -0.46 16.10 -4.74
CA ALA A 397 -1.41 16.53 -5.76
C ALA A 397 -0.74 17.20 -7.00
N PRO A 398 0.36 17.97 -6.86
CA PRO A 398 1.04 18.57 -8.00
C PRO A 398 1.87 17.62 -8.87
N ASN A 399 2.16 16.40 -8.41
CA ASN A 399 3.05 15.49 -9.15
C ASN A 399 2.59 15.23 -10.59
N PRO A 400 1.30 14.96 -10.88
CA PRO A 400 0.84 14.83 -12.27
C PRO A 400 1.05 16.09 -13.11
N ILE A 401 0.83 17.29 -12.56
CA ILE A 401 1.08 18.56 -13.28
C ILE A 401 2.54 18.62 -13.70
N ARG A 402 3.46 18.48 -12.75
CA ARG A 402 4.91 18.56 -12.96
C ARG A 402 5.39 17.50 -13.95
N CYS A 403 4.80 16.30 -13.91
CA CYS A 403 5.14 15.23 -14.84
C CYS A 403 4.67 15.54 -16.27
N ILE A 404 3.45 16.06 -16.46
CA ILE A 404 2.97 16.43 -17.79
C ILE A 404 3.80 17.57 -18.37
N THR A 405 4.04 18.63 -17.60
CA THR A 405 4.90 19.76 -18.05
C THR A 405 6.28 19.28 -18.47
N LYS A 406 6.86 18.31 -17.77
CA LYS A 406 8.22 17.85 -18.02
C LYS A 406 8.32 16.80 -19.13
N TYR A 407 7.39 15.86 -19.18
CA TYR A 407 7.53 14.64 -19.99
C TYR A 407 6.54 14.54 -21.16
N PHE A 408 5.50 15.37 -21.19
CA PHE A 408 4.45 15.39 -22.22
C PHE A 408 4.09 16.83 -22.62
N PRO A 409 5.10 17.71 -22.84
CA PRO A 409 4.84 19.13 -23.10
C PRO A 409 4.00 19.37 -24.37
N GLU A 410 4.07 18.46 -25.34
CA GLU A 410 3.28 18.51 -26.57
C GLU A 410 1.78 18.39 -26.35
N GLU A 411 1.35 17.79 -25.24
CA GLU A 411 -0.08 17.64 -24.92
C GLU A 411 -0.71 18.90 -24.32
N ILE A 412 0.10 19.90 -23.94
CA ILE A 412 -0.33 21.11 -23.20
C ILE A 412 0.15 22.44 -23.83
N ALA A 413 0.81 22.38 -24.99
CA ALA A 413 1.40 23.54 -25.68
C ALA A 413 0.36 24.46 -26.38
#